data_3de0f107b2cf3a3887a4e929ed919887
#
_entry.id   3de0f107b2cf3a3887a4e929ed919887
#
_cell.length_a   1.000
_cell.length_b   1.000
_cell.length_c   1.000
_cell.angle_alpha   90.00
_cell.angle_beta   90.00
_cell.angle_gamma   90.00
#
_symmetry.space_group_name_H-M   'P 1'
#
loop_
_entity.id
_entity.type
_entity.pdbx_description
1 polymer ?
#
loop_
_entity_poly.entity_id
_entity_poly.type
_entity_poly.pdbx_seq_one_letter_code
_entity_poly.pdbx_strand_id
1 'polypeptide(L)'
;MGHRLIHGASESCALPHGHNEFVTVRLDPTSLARLDGRGNMPVSFQKAKQTWHRFVDERLDHALQLAGDDPLLAWFKTHEPARAARIVVTPGDPTTELMVCLLMAKINAFLLAEGGVLRCSELSIEETPTNTVSFSGNPEEMIPAGRSPEACWWNRADMSISD
;
A
#
# COMPACT_ATOMS: atom_id res chain seq x y z
N MET A 1 -5.28 0.46 10.67
CA MET A 1 -4.85 1.83 10.34
C MET A 1 -5.97 2.80 10.67
N GLY A 2 -5.68 4.12 10.79
CA GLY A 2 -6.69 5.17 10.91
C GLY A 2 -6.76 5.99 9.64
N HIS A 3 -7.92 6.56 9.32
CA HIS A 3 -8.11 7.44 8.16
C HIS A 3 -9.26 8.43 8.37
N ARG A 4 -9.41 9.35 7.43
CA ARG A 4 -10.64 10.12 7.18
C ARG A 4 -10.75 10.46 5.71
N LEU A 5 -11.99 10.67 5.25
CA LEU A 5 -12.31 10.99 3.86
C LEU A 5 -12.95 12.38 3.82
N ILE A 6 -12.36 13.31 3.08
CA ILE A 6 -12.82 14.71 3.06
C ILE A 6 -13.48 15.12 1.74
N HIS A 7 -13.45 14.26 0.71
CA HIS A 7 -14.00 14.52 -0.61
C HIS A 7 -15.20 13.61 -0.91
N GLY A 8 -16.39 14.02 -0.54
CA GLY A 8 -17.63 13.37 -0.98
C GLY A 8 -18.08 12.13 -0.21
N ALA A 9 -17.39 11.77 0.90
CA ALA A 9 -17.85 10.72 1.79
C ALA A 9 -18.94 11.21 2.76
N SER A 10 -19.48 10.30 3.58
CA SER A 10 -20.41 10.67 4.65
C SER A 10 -19.72 11.51 5.72
N GLU A 11 -20.47 12.33 6.46
CA GLU A 11 -19.91 13.14 7.54
C GLU A 11 -19.20 12.28 8.62
N SER A 12 -19.67 11.06 8.86
CA SER A 12 -19.02 10.13 9.79
C SER A 12 -17.62 9.70 9.29
N CYS A 13 -17.43 9.56 7.99
CA CYS A 13 -16.14 9.24 7.41
C CYS A 13 -15.20 10.45 7.35
N ALA A 14 -15.70 11.66 7.47
CA ALA A 14 -14.90 12.88 7.53
C ALA A 14 -14.21 13.08 8.90
N LEU A 15 -14.66 12.38 9.92
CA LEU A 15 -13.97 12.33 11.22
C LEU A 15 -12.87 11.26 11.18
N PRO A 16 -11.70 11.51 11.81
CA PRO A 16 -10.69 10.47 11.96
C PRO A 16 -11.25 9.25 12.69
N HIS A 17 -11.14 8.08 12.06
CA HIS A 17 -11.55 6.81 12.63
C HIS A 17 -10.59 5.71 12.17
N GLY A 18 -10.74 4.49 12.64
CA GLY A 18 -9.80 3.42 12.34
C GLY A 18 -10.45 2.06 12.22
N HIS A 19 -9.79 1.19 11.48
CA HIS A 19 -10.15 -0.19 11.24
C HIS A 19 -8.99 -1.14 11.50
N ASN A 20 -9.31 -2.39 11.84
CA ASN A 20 -8.36 -3.49 11.78
C ASN A 20 -8.42 -4.07 10.36
N GLU A 21 -7.57 -3.58 9.49
CA GLU A 21 -7.52 -4.02 8.11
C GLU A 21 -6.70 -5.29 7.96
N PHE A 22 -7.23 -6.26 7.20
CA PHE A 22 -6.52 -7.49 6.84
C PHE A 22 -6.13 -7.42 5.37
N VAL A 23 -4.82 -7.44 5.11
CA VAL A 23 -4.28 -7.36 3.75
C VAL A 23 -3.83 -8.74 3.30
N THR A 24 -4.45 -9.25 2.24
CA THR A 24 -4.07 -10.50 1.58
C THR A 24 -3.36 -10.20 0.27
N VAL A 25 -2.19 -10.82 0.06
CA VAL A 25 -1.35 -10.64 -1.13
C VAL A 25 -1.17 -11.96 -1.84
N ARG A 26 -1.45 -11.99 -3.13
CA ARG A 26 -1.13 -13.10 -4.02
C ARG A 26 0.12 -12.77 -4.83
N LEU A 27 1.10 -13.65 -4.73
CA LEU A 27 2.34 -13.55 -5.49
C LEU A 27 2.40 -14.66 -6.53
N ASP A 28 2.61 -14.27 -7.78
CA ASP A 28 2.83 -15.20 -8.88
C ASP A 28 4.27 -15.06 -9.42
N PRO A 29 4.90 -16.13 -9.89
CA PRO A 29 6.18 -16.05 -10.55
C PRO A 29 6.07 -15.30 -11.89
N THR A 30 7.07 -14.50 -12.22
CA THR A 30 7.13 -13.76 -13.50
C THR A 30 7.45 -14.65 -14.69
N SER A 31 8.05 -15.80 -14.45
CA SER A 31 8.30 -16.84 -15.44
C SER A 31 8.00 -18.22 -14.88
N LEU A 32 7.41 -19.09 -15.71
CA LEU A 32 7.18 -20.49 -15.36
C LEU A 32 8.42 -21.29 -15.75
N ALA A 33 9.07 -21.92 -14.77
CA ALA A 33 10.09 -22.93 -14.98
C ALA A 33 9.48 -24.33 -14.77
N ARG A 34 9.99 -25.32 -15.50
CA ARG A 34 9.66 -26.73 -15.21
C ARG A 34 10.22 -27.10 -13.84
N LEU A 35 9.44 -27.82 -13.06
CA LEU A 35 9.88 -28.41 -11.82
C LEU A 35 10.87 -29.54 -12.14
N ASP A 36 12.07 -29.48 -11.58
CA ASP A 36 13.16 -30.45 -11.82
C ASP A 36 13.37 -31.42 -10.66
N GLY A 37 12.55 -31.31 -9.61
CA GLY A 37 12.66 -32.10 -8.38
C GLY A 37 13.71 -31.59 -7.38
N ARG A 38 14.47 -30.54 -7.75
CA ARG A 38 15.51 -29.93 -6.89
C ARG A 38 15.26 -28.47 -6.60
N GLY A 39 15.07 -27.66 -7.64
CA GLY A 39 14.80 -26.22 -7.55
C GLY A 39 13.33 -25.86 -7.76
N ASN A 40 12.41 -26.56 -7.09
CA ASN A 40 10.97 -26.41 -7.31
C ASN A 40 10.36 -25.14 -6.68
N MET A 41 11.16 -24.35 -5.99
CA MET A 41 10.74 -23.11 -5.34
C MET A 41 11.55 -21.94 -5.90
N PRO A 42 10.94 -21.00 -6.64
CA PRO A 42 11.66 -19.86 -7.23
C PRO A 42 12.26 -18.95 -6.14
N VAL A 43 11.53 -18.77 -5.03
CA VAL A 43 11.97 -17.99 -3.85
C VAL A 43 11.38 -18.64 -2.61
N SER A 44 12.14 -18.70 -1.51
CA SER A 44 11.60 -19.21 -0.25
C SER A 44 10.46 -18.31 0.26
N PHE A 45 9.44 -18.89 0.88
CA PHE A 45 8.30 -18.13 1.43
C PHE A 45 8.74 -17.03 2.42
N GLN A 46 9.77 -17.30 3.22
CA GLN A 46 10.30 -16.32 4.15
C GLN A 46 10.85 -15.11 3.41
N LYS A 47 11.66 -15.31 2.37
CA LYS A 47 12.25 -14.23 1.58
C LYS A 47 11.18 -13.46 0.81
N ALA A 48 10.22 -14.17 0.20
CA ALA A 48 9.15 -13.56 -0.60
C ALA A 48 8.28 -12.55 0.15
N LYS A 49 8.15 -12.70 1.48
CA LYS A 49 7.30 -11.83 2.31
C LYS A 49 8.05 -10.92 3.28
N GLN A 50 9.37 -11.06 3.41
CA GLN A 50 10.15 -10.38 4.45
C GLN A 50 10.04 -8.86 4.37
N THR A 51 10.31 -8.27 3.21
CA THR A 51 10.27 -6.81 3.03
C THR A 51 8.87 -6.26 3.19
N TRP A 52 7.87 -6.96 2.65
CA TRP A 52 6.48 -6.58 2.79
C TRP A 52 6.01 -6.58 4.25
N HIS A 53 6.28 -7.68 5.01
CA HIS A 53 5.93 -7.73 6.43
C HIS A 53 6.59 -6.61 7.23
N ARG A 54 7.90 -6.39 6.99
CA ARG A 54 8.60 -5.27 7.64
C ARG A 54 7.98 -3.91 7.32
N PHE A 55 7.56 -3.69 6.06
CA PHE A 55 6.88 -2.46 5.66
C PHE A 55 5.54 -2.30 6.38
N VAL A 56 4.75 -3.36 6.48
CA VAL A 56 3.49 -3.35 7.24
C VAL A 56 3.76 -3.02 8.71
N ASP A 57 4.65 -3.75 9.36
CA ASP A 57 4.92 -3.61 10.79
C ASP A 57 5.51 -2.25 11.16
N GLU A 58 6.44 -1.74 10.34
CA GLU A 58 7.17 -0.51 10.67
C GLU A 58 6.46 0.77 10.17
N ARG A 59 5.66 0.68 9.11
CA ARG A 59 5.15 1.86 8.40
C ARG A 59 3.62 1.96 8.35
N LEU A 60 2.91 0.85 8.25
CA LEU A 60 1.46 0.84 8.10
C LEU A 60 0.73 0.59 9.42
N ASP A 61 1.25 -0.30 10.25
CA ASP A 61 0.62 -0.58 11.53
C ASP A 61 0.58 0.68 12.40
N HIS A 62 -0.60 1.04 12.92
CA HIS A 62 -0.87 2.29 13.65
C HIS A 62 -0.60 3.58 12.84
N ALA A 63 -0.50 3.51 11.51
CA ALA A 63 -0.39 4.72 10.69
C ALA A 63 -1.75 5.44 10.54
N LEU A 64 -1.69 6.74 10.32
CA LEU A 64 -2.83 7.56 9.88
C LEU A 64 -2.71 7.77 8.37
N GLN A 65 -3.81 7.56 7.63
CA GLN A 65 -3.89 7.79 6.20
C GLN A 65 -4.63 9.10 5.93
N LEU A 66 -4.05 10.00 5.16
CA LEU A 66 -4.64 11.28 4.80
C LEU A 66 -4.42 11.62 3.33
N ALA A 67 -5.39 12.25 2.70
CA ALA A 67 -5.22 12.89 1.41
C ALA A 67 -4.11 13.95 1.45
N GLY A 68 -3.39 14.13 0.35
CA GLY A 68 -2.27 15.08 0.27
C GLY A 68 -2.67 16.54 0.49
N ASP A 69 -3.93 16.87 0.27
CA ASP A 69 -4.53 18.20 0.47
C ASP A 69 -5.37 18.29 1.77
N ASP A 70 -5.36 17.25 2.62
CA ASP A 70 -6.07 17.27 3.89
C ASP A 70 -5.47 18.33 4.82
N PRO A 71 -6.29 19.30 5.35
CA PRO A 71 -5.83 20.30 6.29
C PRO A 71 -5.18 19.73 7.56
N LEU A 72 -5.59 18.52 7.97
CA LEU A 72 -5.00 17.84 9.12
C LEU A 72 -3.54 17.45 8.87
N LEU A 73 -3.20 17.09 7.63
CA LEU A 73 -1.80 16.81 7.24
C LEU A 73 -0.93 18.07 7.40
N ALA A 74 -1.43 19.24 6.96
CA ALA A 74 -0.72 20.51 7.14
C ALA A 74 -0.54 20.86 8.63
N TRP A 75 -1.56 20.60 9.44
CA TRP A 75 -1.50 20.80 10.87
C TRP A 75 -0.39 19.94 11.52
N PHE A 76 -0.34 18.63 11.21
CA PHE A 76 0.70 17.73 11.72
C PHE A 76 2.11 18.17 11.29
N LYS A 77 2.29 18.56 10.03
CA LYS A 77 3.58 19.05 9.52
C LYS A 77 4.06 20.27 10.28
N THR A 78 3.13 21.15 10.71
CA THR A 78 3.46 22.38 11.43
C THR A 78 3.67 22.17 12.93
N HIS A 79 2.81 21.39 13.58
CA HIS A 79 2.76 21.33 15.05
C HIS A 79 3.39 20.04 15.61
N GLU A 80 3.36 18.95 14.85
CA GLU A 80 3.89 17.66 15.29
C GLU A 80 4.71 16.97 14.16
N PRO A 81 5.79 17.59 13.65
CA PRO A 81 6.52 17.10 12.48
C PRO A 81 7.09 15.68 12.66
N ALA A 82 7.46 15.30 13.88
CA ALA A 82 7.90 13.92 14.16
C ALA A 82 6.79 12.88 13.96
N ARG A 83 5.55 13.24 14.23
CA ARG A 83 4.38 12.36 14.00
C ARG A 83 3.93 12.41 12.55
N ALA A 84 4.14 13.50 11.83
CA ALA A 84 3.86 13.59 10.40
C ALA A 84 4.57 12.49 9.60
N ALA A 85 5.73 12.00 10.04
CA ALA A 85 6.45 10.90 9.44
C ALA A 85 5.74 9.53 9.52
N ARG A 86 4.68 9.43 10.34
CA ARG A 86 3.82 8.24 10.48
C ARG A 86 2.53 8.36 9.66
N ILE A 87 2.38 9.39 8.86
CA ILE A 87 1.20 9.60 8.03
C ILE A 87 1.45 9.04 6.64
N VAL A 88 0.59 8.12 6.21
CA VAL A 88 0.52 7.66 4.82
C VAL A 88 -0.20 8.72 4.02
N VAL A 89 0.51 9.35 3.08
CA VAL A 89 -0.06 10.41 2.25
C VAL A 89 -0.54 9.83 0.91
N THR A 90 -1.81 10.00 0.62
CA THR A 90 -2.45 9.47 -0.58
C THR A 90 -2.77 10.58 -1.60
N PRO A 91 -2.86 10.27 -2.90
CA PRO A 91 -3.16 11.26 -3.94
C PRO A 91 -4.63 11.74 -3.97
N GLY A 92 -5.45 11.23 -3.09
CA GLY A 92 -6.85 11.57 -2.86
C GLY A 92 -7.30 10.97 -1.54
N ASP A 93 -8.61 10.93 -1.27
CA ASP A 93 -9.13 10.28 -0.06
C ASP A 93 -8.64 8.84 0.05
N PRO A 94 -8.12 8.42 1.22
CA PRO A 94 -7.60 7.07 1.45
C PRO A 94 -8.73 6.05 1.59
N THR A 95 -9.49 5.86 0.50
CA THR A 95 -10.49 4.80 0.44
C THR A 95 -9.80 3.45 0.28
N THR A 96 -10.49 2.38 0.64
CA THR A 96 -9.97 1.01 0.51
C THR A 96 -9.63 0.67 -0.94
N GLU A 97 -10.42 1.21 -1.92
CA GLU A 97 -10.17 1.04 -3.36
C GLU A 97 -8.87 1.72 -3.82
N LEU A 98 -8.57 2.91 -3.30
CA LEU A 98 -7.30 3.57 -3.60
C LEU A 98 -6.14 2.86 -2.91
N MET A 99 -6.31 2.51 -1.63
CA MET A 99 -5.26 1.85 -0.86
C MET A 99 -4.85 0.49 -1.43
N VAL A 100 -5.79 -0.31 -1.95
CA VAL A 100 -5.46 -1.60 -2.56
C VAL A 100 -4.55 -1.42 -3.79
N CYS A 101 -4.75 -0.36 -4.58
CA CYS A 101 -3.92 -0.03 -5.73
C CYS A 101 -2.52 0.48 -5.29
N LEU A 102 -2.46 1.42 -4.34
CA LEU A 102 -1.19 1.96 -3.83
C LEU A 102 -0.32 0.87 -3.21
N LEU A 103 -0.90 0.00 -2.39
CA LEU A 103 -0.18 -1.10 -1.76
C LEU A 103 0.26 -2.16 -2.76
N MET A 104 -0.54 -2.44 -3.80
CA MET A 104 -0.13 -3.35 -4.88
C MET A 104 1.04 -2.77 -5.69
N ALA A 105 1.05 -1.47 -5.99
CA ALA A 105 2.19 -0.81 -6.62
C ALA A 105 3.44 -0.90 -5.73
N LYS A 106 3.29 -0.61 -4.43
CA LYS A 106 4.40 -0.66 -3.46
C LYS A 106 5.04 -2.04 -3.35
N ILE A 107 4.24 -3.10 -3.22
CA ILE A 107 4.80 -4.45 -3.14
C ILE A 107 5.46 -4.85 -4.46
N ASN A 108 4.93 -4.45 -5.61
CA ASN A 108 5.57 -4.69 -6.90
C ASN A 108 6.91 -3.94 -7.04
N ALA A 109 7.02 -2.72 -6.50
CA ALA A 109 8.30 -2.01 -6.44
C ALA A 109 9.35 -2.77 -5.59
N PHE A 110 8.97 -3.30 -4.43
CA PHE A 110 9.85 -4.16 -3.63
C PHE A 110 10.28 -5.42 -4.39
N LEU A 111 9.33 -6.15 -4.96
CA LEU A 111 9.59 -7.39 -5.69
C LEU A 111 10.49 -7.16 -6.91
N LEU A 112 10.31 -6.05 -7.61
CA LEU A 112 11.18 -5.66 -8.73
C LEU A 112 12.62 -5.39 -8.27
N ALA A 113 12.80 -4.67 -7.19
CA ALA A 113 14.11 -4.40 -6.61
C ALA A 113 14.80 -5.66 -6.06
N GLU A 114 14.03 -6.68 -5.68
CA GLU A 114 14.51 -7.99 -5.25
C GLU A 114 14.83 -8.96 -6.40
N GLY A 115 14.81 -8.46 -7.63
CA GLY A 115 15.17 -9.21 -8.83
C GLY A 115 14.00 -9.62 -9.71
N GLY A 116 12.77 -9.21 -9.40
CA GLY A 116 11.61 -9.37 -10.27
C GLY A 116 11.18 -10.82 -10.56
N VAL A 117 11.56 -11.77 -9.70
CA VAL A 117 11.21 -13.20 -9.87
C VAL A 117 9.74 -13.44 -9.55
N LEU A 118 9.16 -12.63 -8.68
CA LEU A 118 7.75 -12.64 -8.29
C LEU A 118 7.10 -11.30 -8.66
N ARG A 119 5.79 -11.34 -8.85
CA ARG A 119 4.93 -10.15 -8.94
C ARG A 119 3.71 -10.33 -8.05
N CYS A 120 3.18 -9.24 -7.52
CA CYS A 120 1.86 -9.21 -6.92
C CYS A 120 0.82 -9.23 -8.05
N SER A 121 0.03 -10.28 -8.13
CA SER A 121 -1.02 -10.45 -9.14
C SER A 121 -2.41 -10.10 -8.62
N GLU A 122 -2.58 -10.11 -7.30
CA GLU A 122 -3.82 -9.72 -6.62
C GLU A 122 -3.48 -9.22 -5.22
N LEU A 123 -4.17 -8.18 -4.80
CA LEU A 123 -4.16 -7.69 -3.43
C LEU A 123 -5.60 -7.44 -2.99
N SER A 124 -5.95 -7.86 -1.79
CA SER A 124 -7.24 -7.53 -1.20
C SER A 124 -7.07 -6.96 0.20
N ILE A 125 -7.97 -6.03 0.55
CA ILE A 125 -8.08 -5.42 1.86
C ILE A 125 -9.48 -5.68 2.39
N GLU A 126 -9.58 -6.39 3.48
CA GLU A 126 -10.78 -6.47 4.30
C GLU A 126 -10.69 -5.36 5.35
N GLU A 127 -11.48 -4.31 5.15
CA GLU A 127 -11.56 -3.15 6.04
C GLU A 127 -12.47 -3.43 7.23
N THR A 128 -13.58 -4.10 6.96
CA THR A 128 -14.54 -4.57 7.97
C THR A 128 -15.04 -5.96 7.55
N PRO A 129 -15.69 -6.71 8.45
CA PRO A 129 -16.25 -8.04 8.11
C PRO A 129 -17.26 -8.03 6.94
N THR A 130 -17.77 -6.86 6.56
CA THR A 130 -18.74 -6.71 5.46
C THR A 130 -18.17 -5.98 4.25
N ASN A 131 -16.98 -5.39 4.35
CA ASN A 131 -16.37 -4.59 3.29
C ASN A 131 -14.99 -5.13 2.95
N THR A 132 -14.87 -5.72 1.77
CA THR A 132 -13.60 -6.20 1.22
C THR A 132 -13.46 -5.70 -0.21
N VAL A 133 -12.30 -5.14 -0.52
CA VAL A 133 -11.94 -4.74 -1.88
C VAL A 133 -10.79 -5.61 -2.37
N SER A 134 -10.91 -6.18 -3.56
CA SER A 134 -9.85 -6.95 -4.23
C SER A 134 -9.51 -6.31 -5.57
N PHE A 135 -8.23 -6.26 -5.87
CA PHE A 135 -7.70 -5.71 -7.12
C PHE A 135 -6.66 -6.64 -7.74
N SER A 136 -6.78 -6.88 -9.05
CA SER A 136 -5.87 -7.75 -9.82
C SER A 136 -5.42 -7.14 -11.16
N GLY A 137 -5.64 -5.82 -11.33
CA GLY A 137 -5.26 -5.07 -12.53
C GLY A 137 -3.86 -4.48 -12.48
N ASN A 138 -3.60 -3.52 -13.37
CA ASN A 138 -2.42 -2.68 -13.32
C ASN A 138 -2.70 -1.46 -12.43
N PRO A 139 -2.02 -1.30 -11.29
CA PRO A 139 -2.27 -0.17 -10.39
C PRO A 139 -2.06 1.20 -11.04
N GLU A 140 -1.13 1.33 -11.98
CA GLU A 140 -0.82 2.59 -12.66
C GLU A 140 -2.00 3.15 -13.48
N GLU A 141 -2.91 2.27 -13.92
CA GLU A 141 -4.10 2.68 -14.67
C GLU A 141 -5.21 3.22 -13.75
N MET A 142 -5.15 2.93 -12.46
CA MET A 142 -6.18 3.28 -11.46
C MET A 142 -5.76 4.45 -10.56
N ILE A 143 -4.47 4.59 -10.31
CA ILE A 143 -3.94 5.66 -9.46
C ILE A 143 -3.98 6.98 -10.23
N PRO A 144 -4.44 8.09 -9.62
CA PRO A 144 -4.48 9.38 -10.28
C PRO A 144 -3.13 9.79 -10.87
N ALA A 145 -3.10 10.07 -12.17
CA ALA A 145 -1.91 10.58 -12.86
C ALA A 145 -1.63 12.02 -12.41
N GLY A 146 -0.37 12.43 -12.37
CA GLY A 146 -0.04 13.83 -12.09
C GLY A 146 1.35 14.09 -11.53
N ARG A 147 2.10 13.05 -11.20
CA ARG A 147 3.50 13.15 -10.75
C ARG A 147 4.36 12.17 -11.51
N SER A 148 5.67 12.44 -11.57
CA SER A 148 6.62 11.45 -12.08
C SER A 148 6.52 10.18 -11.22
N PRO A 149 6.43 8.98 -11.82
CA PRO A 149 6.28 7.73 -11.08
C PRO A 149 7.34 7.57 -9.98
N GLU A 150 8.57 8.00 -10.23
CA GLU A 150 9.70 7.90 -9.31
C GLU A 150 9.55 8.81 -8.08
N ALA A 151 8.75 9.86 -8.20
CA ALA A 151 8.46 10.74 -7.06
C ALA A 151 7.46 10.14 -6.08
N CYS A 152 6.63 9.20 -6.54
CA CYS A 152 5.56 8.62 -5.74
C CYS A 152 6.08 7.51 -4.82
N TRP A 153 5.76 7.60 -3.52
CA TRP A 153 6.23 6.64 -2.52
C TRP A 153 5.82 5.18 -2.84
N TRP A 154 4.68 4.96 -3.45
CA TRP A 154 4.19 3.62 -3.81
C TRP A 154 4.97 2.96 -4.94
N ASN A 155 5.73 3.73 -5.73
CA ASN A 155 6.60 3.22 -6.79
C ASN A 155 8.08 3.08 -6.36
N ARG A 156 8.43 3.47 -5.15
CA ARG A 156 9.80 3.36 -4.63
C ARG A 156 9.98 2.10 -3.78
N ALA A 157 11.10 1.41 -3.97
CA ALA A 157 11.44 0.21 -3.21
C ALA A 157 12.09 0.53 -1.84
N ASP A 158 11.68 1.62 -1.23
CA ASP A 158 12.13 2.05 0.10
C ASP A 158 10.98 1.99 1.12
N MET A 159 11.24 2.39 2.36
CA MET A 159 10.25 2.37 3.44
C MET A 159 9.42 3.66 3.52
N SER A 160 9.38 4.49 2.46
CA SER A 160 8.60 5.71 2.42
C SER A 160 7.09 5.44 2.32
N ILE A 161 6.29 6.33 2.91
CA ILE A 161 4.82 6.34 2.92
C ILE A 161 4.25 7.72 2.56
N SER A 162 5.12 8.64 2.15
CA SER A 162 4.80 9.98 1.68
C SER A 162 5.86 10.46 0.68
N ASP A 163 5.50 11.43 -0.12
CA ASP A 163 6.38 12.09 -1.09
C ASP A 163 7.12 13.28 -0.47
#